data_83672f05f2a65cf2a1ec27a2a3f2eda1
#
_entry.id   83672f05f2a65cf2a1ec27a2a3f2eda1
#
_cell.length_a   1.000
_cell.length_b   1.000
_cell.length_c   1.000
_cell.angle_alpha   90.00
_cell.angle_beta   90.00
_cell.angle_gamma   90.00
#
_symmetry.space_group_name_H-M   'P 1'
#
loop_
_entity.id
_entity.type
_entity.pdbx_description
1 polymer ?
#
loop_
_entity_poly.entity_id
_entity_poly.type
_entity_poly.pdbx_seq_one_letter_code
_entity_poly.pdbx_strand_id
1 'polypeptide(L)'
;MANIGIGMLTRNIPVWGEYLLTTLFIVLWMIFFCVEILILCGMVSVVPKNLKYIIILGAQIRGERVTEALKRRLDRGIRYLEENPDTIVIVSGGRGKGEDITEAEAMAAYLQDCGIDSDRIYQETKSTSTYENLRKSLAYIDDERRDKIGIVTNNFHIYRSMKLAKAIGYKKIYAITASSNPAVFLNYMVREFFAVLALFLRLRRHSEKEE
;
A
#
# COMPACT_ATOMS: atom_id res chain seq x y z
N MET A 1 0.86 42.17 8.91
CA MET A 1 0.34 42.33 7.53
C MET A 1 -0.52 41.17 7.01
N ALA A 2 -0.66 40.07 7.70
CA ALA A 2 -1.49 38.91 7.25
C ALA A 2 -3.01 39.06 7.46
N ASN A 3 -3.46 40.01 8.31
CA ASN A 3 -4.90 40.18 8.59
C ASN A 3 -5.69 41.00 7.55
N ILE A 4 -5.00 41.64 6.60
CA ILE A 4 -5.67 42.52 5.61
C ILE A 4 -6.27 41.70 4.44
N GLY A 5 -5.67 40.54 4.11
CA GLY A 5 -6.12 39.69 3.00
C GLY A 5 -7.41 38.89 3.28
N ILE A 6 -7.58 38.43 4.52
CA ILE A 6 -8.75 37.64 4.93
C ILE A 6 -9.99 38.53 5.04
N GLY A 7 -9.83 39.77 5.55
CA GLY A 7 -10.93 40.73 5.69
C GLY A 7 -11.52 41.23 4.38
N MET A 8 -10.79 41.19 3.25
CA MET A 8 -11.31 41.54 1.93
C MET A 8 -12.17 40.47 1.27
N LEU A 9 -11.85 39.17 1.54
CA LEU A 9 -12.62 38.04 0.97
C LEU A 9 -13.97 37.82 1.66
N THR A 10 -14.09 38.20 2.94
CA THR A 10 -15.31 37.92 3.74
C THR A 10 -16.31 39.08 3.76
N ARG A 11 -15.98 40.23 3.17
CA ARG A 11 -16.77 41.48 3.28
C ARG A 11 -18.20 41.41 2.72
N ASN A 12 -18.55 40.35 1.98
CA ASN A 12 -19.88 40.13 1.39
C ASN A 12 -20.53 38.82 1.81
N ILE A 13 -19.91 38.07 2.76
CA ILE A 13 -20.49 36.81 3.22
C ILE A 13 -21.34 37.12 4.47
N PRO A 14 -22.61 36.72 4.52
CA PRO A 14 -23.43 36.86 5.72
C PRO A 14 -22.86 36.00 6.85
N VAL A 15 -23.06 36.37 8.11
CA VAL A 15 -22.50 35.74 9.30
C VAL A 15 -22.74 34.22 9.33
N TRP A 16 -23.91 33.76 8.90
CA TRP A 16 -24.20 32.32 8.81
C TRP A 16 -23.29 31.61 7.77
N GLY A 17 -22.91 32.31 6.69
CA GLY A 17 -21.98 31.79 5.68
C GLY A 17 -20.57 31.60 6.24
N GLU A 18 -20.10 32.51 7.10
CA GLU A 18 -18.81 32.36 7.79
C GLU A 18 -18.79 31.14 8.73
N TYR A 19 -19.87 30.95 9.50
CA TYR A 19 -20.00 29.75 10.34
C TYR A 19 -20.05 28.46 9.52
N LEU A 20 -20.77 28.45 8.38
CA LEU A 20 -20.82 27.30 7.50
C LEU A 20 -19.45 26.95 6.93
N LEU A 21 -18.71 27.94 6.41
CA LEU A 21 -17.37 27.74 5.87
C LEU A 21 -16.37 27.26 6.94
N THR A 22 -16.43 27.85 8.12
CA THR A 22 -15.58 27.47 9.26
C THR A 22 -15.89 26.03 9.69
N THR A 23 -17.16 25.67 9.79
CA THR A 23 -17.58 24.30 10.14
C THR A 23 -17.11 23.29 9.08
N LEU A 24 -17.31 23.62 7.78
CA LEU A 24 -16.84 22.77 6.68
C LEU A 24 -15.33 22.59 6.73
N PHE A 25 -14.57 23.66 6.96
CA PHE A 25 -13.12 23.62 7.11
C PHE A 25 -12.68 22.69 8.26
N ILE A 26 -13.31 22.82 9.43
CA ILE A 26 -13.03 21.98 10.59
C ILE A 26 -13.32 20.50 10.27
N VAL A 27 -14.47 20.22 9.64
CA VAL A 27 -14.86 18.85 9.26
C VAL A 27 -13.85 18.24 8.28
N LEU A 28 -13.41 18.99 7.26
CA LEU A 28 -12.40 18.52 6.31
C LEU A 28 -11.07 18.18 7.00
N TRP A 29 -10.62 19.04 7.93
CA TRP A 29 -9.41 18.77 8.71
C TRP A 29 -9.57 17.55 9.64
N MET A 30 -10.73 17.38 10.27
CA MET A 30 -10.99 16.20 11.07
C MET A 30 -10.92 14.92 10.23
N ILE A 31 -11.51 14.91 9.03
CA ILE A 31 -11.42 13.77 8.10
C ILE A 31 -9.96 13.51 7.73
N PHE A 32 -9.20 14.57 7.40
CA PHE A 32 -7.80 14.45 7.07
C PHE A 32 -7.01 13.79 8.21
N PHE A 33 -7.08 14.33 9.41
CA PHE A 33 -6.36 13.77 10.57
C PHE A 33 -6.82 12.36 10.93
N CYS A 34 -8.12 12.06 10.85
CA CYS A 34 -8.60 10.69 11.08
C CYS A 34 -7.98 9.69 10.09
N VAL A 35 -7.93 10.01 8.80
CA VAL A 35 -7.34 9.13 7.79
C VAL A 35 -5.82 9.00 8.00
N GLU A 36 -5.12 10.11 8.30
CA GLU A 36 -3.68 10.07 8.57
C GLU A 36 -3.35 9.20 9.81
N ILE A 37 -4.15 9.30 10.87
CA ILE A 37 -4.00 8.44 12.04
C ILE A 37 -4.19 6.97 11.67
N LEU A 38 -5.19 6.62 10.84
CA LEU A 38 -5.39 5.25 10.37
C LEU A 38 -4.18 4.73 9.57
N ILE A 39 -3.60 5.57 8.70
CA ILE A 39 -2.39 5.24 7.94
C ILE A 39 -1.21 5.01 8.91
N LEU A 40 -0.97 5.91 9.85
CA LEU A 40 0.10 5.82 10.84
C LEU A 40 -0.06 4.57 11.74
N CYS A 41 -1.26 4.31 12.24
CA CYS A 41 -1.54 3.08 13.00
C CYS A 41 -1.26 1.81 12.18
N GLY A 42 -1.53 1.84 10.87
CA GLY A 42 -1.24 0.73 9.97
C GLY A 42 0.26 0.45 9.79
N MET A 43 1.13 1.43 10.05
CA MET A 43 2.57 1.27 9.91
C MET A 43 3.20 0.42 11.02
N VAL A 44 2.56 0.34 12.16
CA VAL A 44 3.04 -0.45 13.30
C VAL A 44 2.46 -1.86 13.16
N SER A 45 3.34 -2.85 13.08
CA SER A 45 2.92 -4.24 12.93
C SER A 45 3.84 -5.19 13.68
N VAL A 46 3.23 -6.20 14.29
CA VAL A 46 3.96 -7.37 14.81
C VAL A 46 3.86 -8.46 13.76
N VAL A 47 5.00 -8.86 13.24
CA VAL A 47 5.08 -9.89 12.20
C VAL A 47 5.36 -11.23 12.87
N PRO A 48 4.47 -12.22 12.77
CA PRO A 48 4.74 -13.56 13.30
C PRO A 48 5.81 -14.26 12.46
N LYS A 49 6.54 -15.15 13.09
CA LYS A 49 7.45 -16.08 12.40
C LYS A 49 6.65 -17.16 11.65
N ASN A 50 7.29 -17.80 10.70
CA ASN A 50 6.78 -18.95 9.96
C ASN A 50 5.44 -18.65 9.25
N LEU A 51 5.36 -17.51 8.57
CA LEU A 51 4.31 -17.28 7.60
C LEU A 51 4.53 -18.24 6.42
N LYS A 52 3.46 -18.85 5.92
CA LYS A 52 3.56 -19.76 4.77
C LYS A 52 3.93 -19.01 3.50
N TYR A 53 3.33 -17.83 3.31
CA TYR A 53 3.57 -16.96 2.16
C TYR A 53 3.87 -15.53 2.58
N ILE A 54 4.73 -14.87 1.82
CA ILE A 54 4.79 -13.42 1.78
C ILE A 54 4.54 -12.93 0.36
N ILE A 55 3.79 -11.82 0.21
CA ILE A 55 3.56 -11.17 -1.08
C ILE A 55 4.33 -9.85 -1.07
N ILE A 56 5.31 -9.70 -1.95
CA ILE A 56 6.00 -8.42 -2.16
C ILE A 56 5.30 -7.69 -3.28
N LEU A 57 4.70 -6.55 -2.94
CA LEU A 57 4.00 -5.71 -3.92
C LEU A 57 4.99 -4.89 -4.73
N GLY A 58 4.82 -4.86 -6.03
CA GLY A 58 5.60 -4.06 -6.95
C GLY A 58 5.49 -2.55 -6.70
N ALA A 59 6.50 -1.81 -7.14
CA ALA A 59 6.58 -0.35 -6.99
C ALA A 59 7.47 0.25 -8.07
N GLN A 60 7.06 0.18 -9.29
CA GLN A 60 7.71 0.74 -10.46
C GLN A 60 9.22 0.43 -10.57
N ILE A 61 9.67 0.06 -11.74
CA ILE A 61 11.08 -0.09 -12.11
C ILE A 61 11.45 0.97 -13.17
N ARG A 62 12.72 1.11 -13.49
CA ARG A 62 13.23 1.98 -14.56
C ARG A 62 14.04 1.14 -15.55
N GLY A 63 13.49 0.89 -16.73
CA GLY A 63 14.01 -0.15 -17.60
C GLY A 63 13.93 -1.50 -16.89
N GLU A 64 15.07 -2.08 -16.54
CA GLU A 64 15.20 -3.32 -15.77
C GLU A 64 15.59 -3.09 -14.29
N ARG A 65 15.88 -1.84 -13.91
CA ARG A 65 16.43 -1.54 -12.58
C ARG A 65 15.35 -1.28 -11.55
N VAL A 66 15.45 -1.95 -10.42
CA VAL A 66 14.61 -1.70 -9.25
C VAL A 66 14.79 -0.28 -8.73
N THR A 67 13.69 0.41 -8.44
CA THR A 67 13.73 1.73 -7.80
C THR A 67 14.07 1.60 -6.32
N GLU A 68 14.51 2.71 -5.70
CA GLU A 68 14.82 2.72 -4.27
C GLU A 68 13.61 2.30 -3.40
N ALA A 69 12.40 2.67 -3.79
CA ALA A 69 11.19 2.28 -3.08
C ALA A 69 10.94 0.76 -3.16
N LEU A 70 11.16 0.16 -4.34
CA LEU A 70 11.03 -1.27 -4.55
C LEU A 70 12.16 -2.03 -3.84
N LYS A 71 13.40 -1.54 -3.92
CA LYS A 71 14.55 -2.11 -3.22
C LYS A 71 14.30 -2.25 -1.72
N ARG A 72 13.76 -1.22 -1.06
CA ARG A 72 13.44 -1.28 0.37
C ARG A 72 12.41 -2.36 0.71
N ARG A 73 11.44 -2.62 -0.18
CA ARG A 73 10.48 -3.74 -0.02
C ARG A 73 11.20 -5.08 -0.14
N LEU A 74 12.05 -5.24 -1.16
CA LEU A 74 12.83 -6.46 -1.38
C LEU A 74 13.76 -6.74 -0.21
N ASP A 75 14.55 -5.75 0.23
CA ASP A 75 15.45 -5.88 1.39
C ASP A 75 14.68 -6.25 2.68
N ARG A 76 13.45 -5.75 2.83
CA ARG A 76 12.58 -6.13 3.97
C ARG A 76 12.06 -7.57 3.85
N GLY A 77 11.71 -7.98 2.63
CA GLY A 77 11.31 -9.34 2.31
C GLY A 77 12.44 -10.33 2.52
N ILE A 78 13.64 -10.03 2.01
CA ILE A 78 14.84 -10.86 2.16
C ILE A 78 15.13 -11.14 3.63
N ARG A 79 15.19 -10.12 4.48
CA ARG A 79 15.39 -10.31 5.92
C ARG A 79 14.37 -11.24 6.56
N TYR A 80 13.11 -11.17 6.11
CA TYR A 80 12.10 -12.08 6.60
C TYR A 80 12.33 -13.52 6.10
N LEU A 81 12.69 -13.70 4.82
CA LEU A 81 12.93 -15.01 4.20
C LEU A 81 14.18 -15.72 4.74
N GLU A 82 15.22 -14.97 5.13
CA GLU A 82 16.43 -15.48 5.78
C GLU A 82 16.11 -16.04 7.18
N GLU A 83 15.24 -15.35 7.94
CA GLU A 83 14.80 -15.79 9.27
C GLU A 83 13.75 -16.92 9.21
N ASN A 84 13.14 -17.15 8.03
CA ASN A 84 12.03 -18.09 7.83
C ASN A 84 12.23 -18.89 6.53
N PRO A 85 13.10 -19.92 6.53
CA PRO A 85 13.51 -20.65 5.32
C PRO A 85 12.38 -21.38 4.60
N ASP A 86 11.31 -21.78 5.30
CA ASP A 86 10.17 -22.48 4.70
C ASP A 86 9.12 -21.54 4.08
N THR A 87 9.31 -20.22 4.22
CA THR A 87 8.38 -19.23 3.65
C THR A 87 8.55 -19.09 2.14
N ILE A 88 7.46 -19.16 1.41
CA ILE A 88 7.40 -18.90 -0.03
C ILE A 88 7.15 -17.41 -0.25
N VAL A 89 7.84 -16.82 -1.24
CA VAL A 89 7.64 -15.44 -1.64
C VAL A 89 6.91 -15.36 -2.99
N ILE A 90 5.85 -14.57 -3.02
CA ILE A 90 5.14 -14.20 -4.26
C ILE A 90 5.54 -12.76 -4.56
N VAL A 91 6.23 -12.53 -5.67
CA VAL A 91 6.52 -11.20 -6.19
C VAL A 91 5.45 -10.83 -7.19
N SER A 92 4.75 -9.72 -6.98
CA SER A 92 3.59 -9.37 -7.80
C SER A 92 3.71 -7.95 -8.33
N GLY A 93 3.73 -7.85 -9.65
CA GLY A 93 3.83 -6.60 -10.40
C GLY A 93 3.96 -6.86 -11.89
N GLY A 94 3.06 -6.31 -12.68
CA GLY A 94 3.11 -6.40 -14.14
C GLY A 94 4.10 -5.42 -14.75
N ARG A 95 3.94 -5.14 -16.04
CA ARG A 95 4.77 -4.22 -16.79
C ARG A 95 4.13 -2.84 -16.85
N GLY A 96 4.76 -1.86 -16.27
CA GLY A 96 4.35 -0.46 -16.29
C GLY A 96 4.81 0.30 -17.56
N LYS A 97 4.36 1.53 -17.67
CA LYS A 97 4.78 2.38 -18.79
C LYS A 97 6.25 2.78 -18.68
N GLY A 98 7.03 2.44 -19.72
CA GLY A 98 8.48 2.73 -19.74
C GLY A 98 9.34 1.70 -19.03
N GLU A 99 8.79 0.51 -18.78
CA GLU A 99 9.51 -0.64 -18.23
C GLU A 99 9.80 -1.65 -19.34
N ASP A 100 10.98 -2.25 -19.33
CA ASP A 100 11.42 -3.21 -20.36
C ASP A 100 10.98 -4.63 -20.00
N ILE A 101 10.96 -4.95 -18.72
CA ILE A 101 10.47 -6.22 -18.13
C ILE A 101 9.33 -5.95 -17.13
N THR A 102 8.72 -6.99 -16.59
CA THR A 102 7.73 -6.82 -15.53
C THR A 102 8.40 -6.51 -14.19
N GLU A 103 7.71 -5.83 -13.29
CA GLU A 103 8.19 -5.59 -11.92
C GLU A 103 8.47 -6.92 -11.21
N ALA A 104 7.65 -7.96 -11.44
CA ALA A 104 7.83 -9.28 -10.86
C ALA A 104 9.11 -9.97 -11.35
N GLU A 105 9.47 -9.86 -12.63
CA GLU A 105 10.73 -10.39 -13.17
C GLU A 105 11.94 -9.67 -12.53
N ALA A 106 11.91 -8.34 -12.45
CA ALA A 106 12.98 -7.57 -11.80
C ALA A 106 13.11 -7.91 -10.30
N MET A 107 11.99 -8.12 -9.62
CA MET A 107 11.98 -8.52 -8.20
C MET A 107 12.55 -9.92 -8.01
N ALA A 108 12.16 -10.88 -8.84
CA ALA A 108 12.66 -12.25 -8.76
C ALA A 108 14.16 -12.32 -8.99
N ALA A 109 14.67 -11.63 -10.03
CA ALA A 109 16.10 -11.55 -10.29
C ALA A 109 16.86 -10.97 -9.07
N TYR A 110 16.37 -9.87 -8.50
CA TYR A 110 16.98 -9.27 -7.31
C TYR A 110 17.01 -10.22 -6.11
N LEU A 111 15.94 -10.98 -5.86
CA LEU A 111 15.88 -11.95 -4.76
C LEU A 111 16.87 -13.10 -4.99
N GLN A 112 16.99 -13.60 -6.22
CA GLN A 112 17.93 -14.66 -6.59
C GLN A 112 19.38 -14.18 -6.44
N ASP A 113 19.69 -12.98 -6.88
CA ASP A 113 21.01 -12.34 -6.71
C ASP A 113 21.40 -12.20 -5.23
N CYS A 114 20.39 -12.06 -4.35
CA CYS A 114 20.57 -12.04 -2.90
C CYS A 114 20.55 -13.43 -2.23
N GLY A 115 20.53 -14.52 -3.02
CA GLY A 115 20.64 -15.89 -2.49
C GLY A 115 19.33 -16.55 -2.07
N ILE A 116 18.17 -16.00 -2.45
CA ILE A 116 16.88 -16.68 -2.22
C ILE A 116 16.69 -17.73 -3.33
N ASP A 117 16.42 -18.97 -2.94
CA ASP A 117 16.23 -20.09 -3.87
C ASP A 117 15.07 -19.85 -4.83
N SER A 118 15.27 -20.15 -6.11
CA SER A 118 14.27 -19.97 -7.17
C SER A 118 12.97 -20.70 -6.91
N ASP A 119 13.02 -21.87 -6.28
CA ASP A 119 11.88 -22.70 -5.97
C ASP A 119 10.93 -22.07 -4.91
N ARG A 120 11.45 -21.09 -4.19
CA ARG A 120 10.70 -20.30 -3.21
C ARG A 120 10.08 -19.03 -3.80
N ILE A 121 10.35 -18.69 -5.08
CA ILE A 121 9.95 -17.42 -5.69
C ILE A 121 8.87 -17.67 -6.75
N TYR A 122 7.65 -17.23 -6.47
CA TYR A 122 6.55 -17.24 -7.44
C TYR A 122 6.35 -15.84 -8.02
N GLN A 123 6.17 -15.76 -9.33
CA GLN A 123 6.07 -14.49 -10.05
C GLN A 123 4.65 -14.28 -10.59
N GLU A 124 4.00 -13.22 -10.16
CA GLU A 124 2.74 -12.72 -10.72
C GLU A 124 3.05 -11.49 -11.61
N THR A 125 2.95 -11.64 -12.92
CA THR A 125 3.44 -10.69 -13.94
C THR A 125 2.34 -9.90 -14.67
N LYS A 126 1.06 -10.10 -14.32
CA LYS A 126 -0.09 -9.59 -15.12
C LYS A 126 -0.83 -8.42 -14.46
N SER A 127 -0.47 -8.06 -13.26
CA SER A 127 -1.16 -7.04 -12.49
C SER A 127 -0.76 -5.62 -12.90
N THR A 128 -1.71 -4.70 -12.86
CA THR A 128 -1.53 -3.28 -13.18
C THR A 128 -1.92 -2.36 -12.02
N SER A 129 -2.35 -2.91 -10.91
CA SER A 129 -2.79 -2.17 -9.73
C SER A 129 -2.60 -3.00 -8.45
N THR A 130 -2.57 -2.32 -7.30
CA THR A 130 -2.47 -3.00 -5.99
C THR A 130 -3.60 -4.02 -5.76
N TYR A 131 -4.81 -3.71 -6.22
CA TYR A 131 -5.93 -4.65 -6.16
C TYR A 131 -5.64 -5.91 -6.98
N GLU A 132 -5.16 -5.75 -8.21
CA GLU A 132 -4.81 -6.87 -9.07
C GLU A 132 -3.61 -7.66 -8.55
N ASN A 133 -2.58 -6.98 -8.01
CA ASN A 133 -1.46 -7.65 -7.36
C ASN A 133 -1.97 -8.66 -6.33
N LEU A 134 -2.79 -8.21 -5.40
CA LEU A 134 -3.34 -9.06 -4.35
C LEU A 134 -4.32 -10.10 -4.91
N ARG A 135 -5.20 -9.71 -5.84
CA ARG A 135 -6.20 -10.62 -6.42
C ARG A 135 -5.57 -11.76 -7.21
N LYS A 136 -4.57 -11.44 -8.05
CA LYS A 136 -3.90 -12.44 -8.89
C LYS A 136 -2.91 -13.30 -8.10
N SER A 137 -2.34 -12.78 -7.01
CA SER A 137 -1.49 -13.56 -6.10
C SER A 137 -2.24 -14.73 -5.43
N LEU A 138 -3.57 -14.68 -5.35
CA LEU A 138 -4.37 -15.81 -4.84
C LEU A 138 -4.14 -17.11 -5.61
N ALA A 139 -3.83 -17.05 -6.91
CA ALA A 139 -3.58 -18.22 -7.74
C ALA A 139 -2.34 -19.03 -7.29
N TYR A 140 -1.49 -18.46 -6.46
CA TYR A 140 -0.24 -19.07 -5.96
C TYR A 140 -0.36 -19.48 -4.48
N ILE A 141 -1.54 -19.36 -3.87
CA ILE A 141 -1.79 -19.64 -2.46
C ILE A 141 -2.74 -20.83 -2.37
N ASP A 142 -2.38 -21.85 -1.60
CA ASP A 142 -3.17 -23.08 -1.47
C ASP A 142 -4.51 -22.85 -0.77
N ASP A 143 -4.50 -22.11 0.35
CA ASP A 143 -5.71 -21.80 1.13
C ASP A 143 -5.62 -20.38 1.74
N GLU A 144 -6.21 -19.42 1.06
CA GLU A 144 -6.22 -18.01 1.47
C GLU A 144 -6.97 -17.74 2.79
N ARG A 145 -7.77 -18.71 3.24
CA ARG A 145 -8.52 -18.61 4.51
C ARG A 145 -7.76 -19.15 5.70
N ARG A 146 -6.92 -20.15 5.49
CA ARG A 146 -6.17 -20.85 6.54
C ARG A 146 -4.73 -20.40 6.63
N ASP A 147 -4.10 -20.17 5.51
CA ASP A 147 -2.68 -19.83 5.43
C ASP A 147 -2.40 -18.42 6.01
N LYS A 148 -1.29 -18.32 6.72
CA LYS A 148 -0.79 -17.05 7.23
C LYS A 148 0.03 -16.37 6.15
N ILE A 149 -0.38 -15.17 5.74
CA ILE A 149 0.18 -14.46 4.59
C ILE A 149 0.69 -13.09 5.03
N GLY A 150 1.95 -12.80 4.73
CA GLY A 150 2.54 -11.48 4.93
C GLY A 150 2.39 -10.61 3.67
N ILE A 151 2.08 -9.33 3.84
CA ILE A 151 2.08 -8.36 2.74
C ILE A 151 3.24 -7.40 2.96
N VAL A 152 4.21 -7.41 2.03
CA VAL A 152 5.40 -6.56 2.07
C VAL A 152 5.17 -5.34 1.19
N THR A 153 5.16 -4.16 1.78
CA THR A 153 5.09 -2.89 1.06
C THR A 153 5.64 -1.74 1.92
N ASN A 154 5.79 -0.54 1.34
CA ASN A 154 6.26 0.61 2.11
C ASN A 154 5.24 1.00 3.20
N ASN A 155 5.74 1.54 4.30
CA ASN A 155 4.98 1.87 5.50
C ASN A 155 3.72 2.71 5.21
N PHE A 156 3.82 3.80 4.43
CA PHE A 156 2.67 4.64 4.08
C PHE A 156 1.58 3.89 3.29
N HIS A 157 1.95 2.86 2.54
CA HIS A 157 1.04 2.11 1.66
C HIS A 157 0.38 0.90 2.33
N ILE A 158 0.89 0.47 3.50
CA ILE A 158 0.48 -0.78 4.13
C ILE A 158 -0.99 -0.79 4.55
N TYR A 159 -1.50 0.31 5.10
CA TYR A 159 -2.90 0.41 5.54
C TYR A 159 -3.87 0.09 4.39
N ARG A 160 -3.67 0.74 3.23
CA ARG A 160 -4.50 0.54 2.04
C ARG A 160 -4.38 -0.88 1.48
N SER A 161 -3.16 -1.44 1.44
CA SER A 161 -2.92 -2.81 0.97
C SER A 161 -3.62 -3.85 1.86
N MET A 162 -3.57 -3.68 3.18
CA MET A 162 -4.26 -4.56 4.12
C MET A 162 -5.79 -4.48 4.01
N LYS A 163 -6.35 -3.28 3.79
CA LYS A 163 -7.79 -3.11 3.55
C LYS A 163 -8.23 -3.78 2.25
N LEU A 164 -7.46 -3.63 1.17
CA LEU A 164 -7.71 -4.31 -0.10
C LEU A 164 -7.66 -5.83 0.04
N ALA A 165 -6.64 -6.37 0.69
CA ALA A 165 -6.50 -7.80 0.90
C ALA A 165 -7.70 -8.38 1.68
N LYS A 166 -8.15 -7.71 2.74
CA LYS A 166 -9.37 -8.11 3.48
C LYS A 166 -10.60 -8.10 2.58
N ALA A 167 -10.79 -7.08 1.75
CA ALA A 167 -11.92 -6.98 0.82
C ALA A 167 -11.90 -8.06 -0.28
N ILE A 168 -10.71 -8.53 -0.67
CA ILE A 168 -10.52 -9.63 -1.65
C ILE A 168 -10.86 -11.00 -1.04
N GLY A 169 -10.79 -11.15 0.30
CA GLY A 169 -11.13 -12.40 0.97
C GLY A 169 -10.02 -13.03 1.82
N TYR A 170 -8.83 -12.45 1.82
CA TYR A 170 -7.75 -12.89 2.71
C TYR A 170 -8.16 -12.81 4.18
N LYS A 171 -7.92 -13.85 4.98
CA LYS A 171 -8.35 -13.92 6.39
C LYS A 171 -7.22 -13.70 7.39
N LYS A 172 -6.07 -14.36 7.20
CA LYS A 172 -4.94 -14.31 8.13
C LYS A 172 -3.77 -13.55 7.52
N ILE A 173 -3.90 -12.22 7.48
CA ILE A 173 -2.91 -11.33 6.86
C ILE A 173 -2.12 -10.55 7.91
N TYR A 174 -0.85 -10.35 7.63
CA TYR A 174 0.10 -9.63 8.47
C TYR A 174 0.86 -8.59 7.63
N ALA A 175 1.04 -7.42 8.21
CA ALA A 175 1.76 -6.33 7.55
C ALA A 175 3.27 -6.49 7.77
N ILE A 176 4.05 -6.48 6.69
CA ILE A 176 5.51 -6.45 6.73
C ILE A 176 5.96 -5.12 6.14
N THR A 177 6.14 -4.13 7.00
CA THR A 177 6.41 -2.76 6.59
C THR A 177 7.87 -2.56 6.18
N ALA A 178 8.09 -2.04 4.97
CA ALA A 178 9.36 -1.52 4.53
C ALA A 178 9.42 -0.01 4.76
N SER A 179 10.61 0.51 5.09
CA SER A 179 10.81 1.95 5.26
C SER A 179 10.58 2.72 3.96
N SER A 180 10.31 4.01 4.07
CA SER A 180 10.27 4.95 2.95
C SER A 180 11.37 5.99 3.06
N ASN A 181 11.64 6.69 1.96
CA ASN A 181 12.57 7.80 1.98
C ASN A 181 11.96 8.98 2.75
N PRO A 182 12.60 9.47 3.83
CA PRO A 182 12.06 10.57 4.63
C PRO A 182 11.81 11.86 3.85
N ALA A 183 12.64 12.15 2.83
CA ALA A 183 12.54 13.39 2.04
C ALA A 183 11.21 13.50 1.24
N VAL A 184 10.60 12.38 0.89
CA VAL A 184 9.35 12.34 0.11
C VAL A 184 8.18 11.74 0.91
N PHE A 185 8.40 11.45 2.18
CA PHE A 185 7.41 10.79 3.03
C PHE A 185 6.10 11.59 3.14
N LEU A 186 6.19 12.90 3.35
CA LEU A 186 5.01 13.77 3.44
C LEU A 186 4.17 13.75 2.15
N ASN A 187 4.83 13.76 0.98
CA ASN A 187 4.13 13.66 -0.30
C ASN A 187 3.39 12.32 -0.45
N TYR A 188 3.99 11.23 0.06
CA TYR A 188 3.33 9.93 0.07
C TYR A 188 2.12 9.91 1.02
N MET A 189 2.20 10.54 2.19
CA MET A 189 1.09 10.63 3.13
C MET A 189 -0.12 11.32 2.49
N VAL A 190 0.07 12.51 1.93
CA VAL A 190 -1.00 13.25 1.24
C VAL A 190 -1.60 12.43 0.08
N ARG A 191 -0.77 11.76 -0.72
CA ARG A 191 -1.24 10.88 -1.79
C ARG A 191 -2.06 9.71 -1.27
N GLU A 192 -1.61 9.05 -0.21
CA GLU A 192 -2.32 7.92 0.39
C GLU A 192 -3.62 8.36 1.06
N PHE A 193 -3.70 9.57 1.63
CA PHE A 193 -4.95 10.14 2.10
C PHE A 193 -6.05 10.07 1.02
N PHE A 194 -5.78 10.63 -0.17
CA PHE A 194 -6.75 10.58 -1.27
C PHE A 194 -7.03 9.16 -1.76
N ALA A 195 -6.01 8.29 -1.80
CA ALA A 195 -6.16 6.91 -2.22
C ALA A 195 -7.02 6.09 -1.23
N VAL A 196 -6.90 6.34 0.06
CA VAL A 196 -7.72 5.71 1.11
C VAL A 196 -9.16 6.20 1.05
N LEU A 197 -9.40 7.51 0.85
CA LEU A 197 -10.76 8.03 0.63
C LEU A 197 -11.42 7.38 -0.59
N ALA A 198 -10.70 7.31 -1.71
CA ALA A 198 -11.21 6.66 -2.92
C ALA A 198 -11.50 5.16 -2.70
N LEU A 199 -10.70 4.47 -1.89
CA LEU A 199 -10.94 3.08 -1.51
C LEU A 199 -12.23 2.94 -0.71
N PHE A 200 -12.45 3.77 0.32
CA PHE A 200 -13.67 3.71 1.12
C PHE A 200 -14.94 3.94 0.28
N LEU A 201 -14.89 4.91 -0.65
CA LEU A 201 -16.00 5.16 -1.57
C LEU A 201 -16.27 3.97 -2.50
N ARG A 202 -15.23 3.28 -2.97
CA ARG A 202 -15.37 2.08 -3.82
C ARG A 202 -15.96 0.91 -3.03
N LEU A 203 -15.44 0.64 -1.84
CA LEU A 203 -15.91 -0.46 -1.00
C LEU A 203 -17.38 -0.27 -0.61
N ARG A 204 -17.79 0.95 -0.27
CA ARG A 204 -19.19 1.27 0.03
C ARG A 204 -20.12 0.99 -1.15
N ARG A 205 -19.73 1.42 -2.36
CA ARG A 205 -20.52 1.17 -3.59
C ARG A 205 -20.65 -0.32 -3.95
N HIS A 206 -19.69 -1.16 -3.56
CA HIS A 206 -19.81 -2.61 -3.75
C HIS A 206 -20.78 -3.22 -2.75
N SER A 207 -20.74 -2.83 -1.49
CA SER A 207 -21.70 -3.29 -0.47
C SER A 207 -23.14 -2.96 -0.83
N GLU A 208 -23.40 -1.73 -1.34
CA GLU A 208 -24.74 -1.28 -1.77
C GLU A 208 -25.28 -1.98 -3.03
N LYS A 209 -24.47 -2.77 -3.74
CA LYS A 209 -24.89 -3.54 -4.92
C LYS A 209 -25.13 -5.03 -4.64
N GLU A 210 -24.70 -5.49 -3.47
CA GLU A 210 -24.88 -6.87 -3.01
C GLU A 210 -26.08 -7.01 -2.06
N GLU A 211 -26.70 -5.90 -1.65
CA GLU A 211 -28.00 -5.81 -0.97
C GLU A 211 -29.13 -5.62 -1.98
#